data_fc9262317797c0d52d9c965444723774
#
_entry.id   fc9262317797c0d52d9c965444723774
#
_cell.length_a   1.000
_cell.length_b   1.000
_cell.length_c   1.000
_cell.angle_alpha   90.00
_cell.angle_beta   90.00
_cell.angle_gamma   90.00
#
_symmetry.space_group_name_H-M   'P 1'
#
loop_
_entity.id
_entity.type
_entity.pdbx_description
1 polymer ?
#
loop_
_entity_poly.entity_id
_entity_poly.type
_entity_poly.pdbx_seq_one_letter_code
_entity_poly.pdbx_strand_id
1 'polypeptide(L)'
;GSDMVKSFLELNGEGLCGIALATSDAEAARNKLISGGIEVGNLVEGEGKDEDSGQTRTWKNLFLPFSLTRGLFTFLIQHGEGSLPKHRDAFDAQVTRLDHVVINTNDPEGIISLYRDVYGIRLALDQTVEKWGGRMLFFRINHTTLEVIAKENNEESQDSFWGLAWVVKDIKATHSRLVSEGLDVTDVKEGRKPNTLVATVTSHTCNIPTLLIQHL
;
A
#
# COMPACT_ATOMS: atom_id res chain seq x y z
N GLY A 1 18.98 -1.45 0.76
CA GLY A 1 17.69 -1.46 0.00
C GLY A 1 17.73 -2.38 -1.22
N SER A 2 18.78 -2.33 -2.03
CA SER A 2 18.87 -3.16 -3.25
C SER A 2 18.92 -4.67 -2.96
N ASP A 3 19.63 -5.08 -1.94
CA ASP A 3 19.81 -6.51 -1.62
C ASP A 3 18.51 -7.14 -1.11
N MET A 4 17.72 -6.38 -0.34
CA MET A 4 16.40 -6.84 0.11
C MET A 4 15.45 -7.05 -1.08
N VAL A 5 15.40 -6.12 -2.03
CA VAL A 5 14.57 -6.26 -3.25
C VAL A 5 15.04 -7.43 -4.11
N LYS A 6 16.35 -7.63 -4.26
CA LYS A 6 16.91 -8.81 -4.96
C LYS A 6 16.49 -10.11 -4.28
N SER A 7 16.69 -10.20 -2.97
CA SER A 7 16.27 -11.40 -2.21
C SER A 7 14.76 -11.64 -2.31
N PHE A 8 13.95 -10.59 -2.27
CA PHE A 8 12.51 -10.73 -2.46
C PHE A 8 12.18 -11.31 -3.85
N LEU A 9 12.78 -10.76 -4.91
CA LEU A 9 12.56 -11.22 -6.29
C LEU A 9 13.03 -12.66 -6.51
N GLU A 10 14.16 -13.04 -5.90
CA GLU A 10 14.70 -14.41 -5.98
C GLU A 10 13.79 -15.44 -5.28
N LEU A 11 13.20 -15.07 -4.16
CA LEU A 11 12.36 -15.96 -3.34
C LEU A 11 10.89 -15.98 -3.77
N ASN A 12 10.34 -14.84 -4.19
CA ASN A 12 8.91 -14.67 -4.41
C ASN A 12 8.54 -14.34 -5.86
N GLY A 13 9.53 -14.00 -6.70
CA GLY A 13 9.26 -13.44 -8.02
C GLY A 13 8.72 -12.00 -7.94
N GLU A 14 8.06 -11.56 -9.00
CA GLU A 14 7.40 -10.25 -9.04
C GLU A 14 6.21 -10.20 -8.07
N GLY A 15 6.01 -9.05 -7.42
CA GLY A 15 4.93 -8.87 -6.47
C GLY A 15 5.08 -7.60 -5.63
N LEU A 16 4.14 -7.39 -4.72
CA LEU A 16 4.16 -6.29 -3.77
C LEU A 16 5.09 -6.63 -2.60
N CYS A 17 6.29 -6.05 -2.59
CA CYS A 17 7.33 -6.39 -1.62
C CYS A 17 7.25 -5.59 -0.32
N GLY A 18 6.57 -4.44 -0.29
CA GLY A 18 6.55 -3.61 0.91
C GLY A 18 5.75 -2.33 0.78
N ILE A 19 5.64 -1.60 1.89
CA ILE A 19 5.01 -0.30 1.95
C ILE A 19 5.91 0.75 2.62
N ALA A 20 5.81 1.98 2.15
CA ALA A 20 6.38 3.16 2.80
C ALA A 20 5.25 3.98 3.43
N LEU A 21 5.37 4.30 4.71
CA LEU A 21 4.44 5.15 5.44
C LEU A 21 5.08 6.53 5.66
N ALA A 22 4.41 7.58 5.21
CA ALA A 22 4.92 8.94 5.39
C ALA A 22 4.82 9.39 6.85
N THR A 23 5.85 10.05 7.32
CA THR A 23 5.87 10.74 8.62
C THR A 23 6.36 12.18 8.46
N SER A 24 5.89 13.08 9.30
CA SER A 24 6.38 14.45 9.34
C SER A 24 7.69 14.59 10.11
N ASP A 25 8.02 13.63 10.99
CA ASP A 25 9.23 13.63 11.81
C ASP A 25 9.70 12.19 12.05
N ALA A 26 10.72 11.78 11.31
CA ALA A 26 11.26 10.42 11.40
C ALA A 26 12.06 10.21 12.68
N GLU A 27 12.71 11.26 13.22
CA GLU A 27 13.47 11.17 14.48
C GLU A 27 12.53 11.03 15.67
N ALA A 28 11.44 11.80 15.73
CA ALA A 28 10.42 11.65 16.76
C ALA A 28 9.75 10.27 16.69
N ALA A 29 9.46 9.77 15.50
CA ALA A 29 8.92 8.43 15.31
C ALA A 29 9.89 7.35 15.83
N ARG A 30 11.18 7.47 15.49
CA ARG A 30 12.23 6.58 15.99
C ARG A 30 12.31 6.58 17.51
N ASN A 31 12.37 7.76 18.13
CA ASN A 31 12.45 7.92 19.57
C ASN A 31 11.23 7.35 20.29
N LYS A 32 10.04 7.49 19.71
CA LYS A 32 8.81 6.90 20.24
C LYS A 32 8.87 5.36 20.23
N LEU A 33 9.36 4.75 19.17
CA LEU A 33 9.53 3.30 19.08
C LEU A 33 10.54 2.79 20.11
N ILE A 34 11.69 3.44 20.24
CA ILE A 34 12.71 3.10 21.24
C ILE A 34 12.16 3.23 22.65
N SER A 35 11.44 4.30 22.96
CA SER A 35 10.78 4.50 24.28
C SER A 35 9.74 3.43 24.58
N GLY A 36 9.13 2.86 23.55
CA GLY A 36 8.23 1.70 23.63
C GLY A 36 8.93 0.35 23.71
N GLY A 37 10.27 0.33 23.83
CA GLY A 37 11.06 -0.91 23.92
C GLY A 37 11.32 -1.60 22.58
N ILE A 38 11.08 -0.92 21.46
CA ILE A 38 11.29 -1.48 20.12
C ILE A 38 12.66 -1.05 19.61
N GLU A 39 13.52 -2.03 19.32
CA GLU A 39 14.81 -1.77 18.70
C GLU A 39 14.65 -1.41 17.22
N VAL A 40 15.05 -0.21 16.85
CA VAL A 40 15.09 0.28 15.46
C VAL A 40 16.46 0.85 15.14
N GLY A 41 16.87 0.74 13.89
CA GLY A 41 18.13 1.26 13.38
C GLY A 41 18.19 2.79 13.35
N ASN A 42 19.27 3.30 12.78
CA ASN A 42 19.42 4.73 12.50
C ASN A 42 18.61 5.14 11.28
N LEU A 43 18.32 6.43 11.18
CA LEU A 43 17.77 7.01 9.96
C LEU A 43 18.77 6.87 8.81
N VAL A 44 18.25 6.58 7.63
CA VAL A 44 19.02 6.50 6.39
C VAL A 44 18.61 7.65 5.50
N GLU A 45 19.54 8.53 5.23
CA GLU A 45 19.32 9.65 4.30
C GLU A 45 19.37 9.15 2.85
N GLY A 46 18.54 9.76 2.01
CA GLY A 46 18.48 9.49 0.60
C GLY A 46 18.32 10.77 -0.21
N GLU A 47 18.84 10.73 -1.42
CA GLU A 47 18.75 11.80 -2.41
C GLU A 47 18.40 11.19 -3.76
N GLY A 48 17.57 11.89 -4.52
CA GLY A 48 17.25 11.56 -5.90
C GLY A 48 17.28 12.83 -6.75
N LYS A 49 17.89 12.72 -7.92
CA LYS A 49 17.97 13.80 -8.91
C LYS A 49 17.18 13.40 -10.15
N ASP A 50 16.34 14.31 -10.59
CA ASP A 50 15.68 14.22 -11.89
C ASP A 50 16.67 14.66 -12.98
N GLU A 51 17.01 13.76 -13.89
CA GLU A 51 18.01 14.02 -14.94
C GLU A 51 17.53 15.09 -15.94
N ASP A 52 16.22 15.17 -16.20
CA ASP A 52 15.67 16.10 -17.19
C ASP A 52 15.60 17.54 -16.65
N SER A 53 15.10 17.70 -15.42
CA SER A 53 14.93 19.03 -14.82
C SER A 53 16.11 19.46 -13.94
N GLY A 54 16.99 18.52 -13.55
CA GLY A 54 18.07 18.75 -12.60
C GLY A 54 17.60 18.95 -11.15
N GLN A 55 16.30 18.82 -10.88
CA GLN A 55 15.75 18.99 -9.54
C GLN A 55 16.19 17.84 -8.63
N THR A 56 16.59 18.21 -7.41
CA THR A 56 16.98 17.25 -6.37
C THR A 56 15.86 17.13 -5.33
N ARG A 57 15.66 15.91 -4.84
CA ARG A 57 14.74 15.59 -3.75
C ARG A 57 15.48 14.79 -2.69
N THR A 58 15.26 15.14 -1.43
CA THR A 58 15.87 14.46 -0.28
C THR A 58 14.81 13.78 0.58
N TRP A 59 15.21 12.78 1.35
CA TRP A 59 14.35 12.11 2.33
C TRP A 59 15.16 11.42 3.41
N LYS A 60 14.49 11.08 4.52
CA LYS A 60 15.01 10.22 5.58
C LYS A 60 14.12 8.99 5.71
N ASN A 61 14.71 7.80 5.73
CA ASN A 61 14.02 6.54 5.93
C ASN A 61 14.34 5.98 7.31
N LEU A 62 13.33 5.43 7.98
CA LEU A 62 13.47 4.55 9.13
C LEU A 62 12.95 3.17 8.75
N PHE A 63 13.84 2.22 8.54
CA PHE A 63 13.48 0.83 8.28
C PHE A 63 13.03 0.16 9.58
N LEU A 64 11.86 -0.48 9.53
CA LEU A 64 11.29 -1.14 10.69
C LEU A 64 11.68 -2.63 10.69
N PRO A 65 11.99 -3.21 11.86
CA PRO A 65 12.38 -4.61 11.94
C PRO A 65 11.20 -5.54 11.62
N PHE A 66 11.45 -6.65 10.95
CA PHE A 66 10.44 -7.64 10.60
C PHE A 66 9.67 -8.20 11.80
N SER A 67 10.32 -8.29 12.97
CA SER A 67 9.67 -8.68 14.22
C SER A 67 8.56 -7.72 14.64
N LEU A 68 8.70 -6.42 14.38
CA LEU A 68 7.66 -5.43 14.60
C LEU A 68 6.59 -5.49 13.50
N THR A 69 7.03 -5.55 12.23
CA THR A 69 6.13 -5.44 11.07
C THR A 69 5.46 -6.76 10.69
N ARG A 70 5.63 -7.80 11.52
CA ARG A 70 5.03 -9.13 11.32
C ARG A 70 5.42 -9.77 9.99
N GLY A 71 6.68 -9.54 9.58
CA GLY A 71 7.23 -10.06 8.33
C GLY A 71 7.00 -9.18 7.10
N LEU A 72 6.19 -8.12 7.19
CA LEU A 72 5.96 -7.20 6.07
C LEU A 72 7.06 -6.15 5.98
N PHE A 73 7.74 -6.05 4.84
CA PHE A 73 8.71 -4.98 4.65
C PHE A 73 8.04 -3.62 4.72
N THR A 74 8.37 -2.86 5.76
CA THR A 74 7.78 -1.54 6.03
C THR A 74 8.86 -0.57 6.47
N PHE A 75 8.80 0.65 5.97
CA PHE A 75 9.63 1.73 6.46
C PHE A 75 8.85 3.04 6.56
N LEU A 76 9.29 3.91 7.45
CA LEU A 76 8.80 5.28 7.52
C LEU A 76 9.65 6.15 6.62
N ILE A 77 9.02 7.11 5.92
CA ILE A 77 9.71 8.09 5.08
C ILE A 77 9.31 9.50 5.48
N GLN A 78 10.30 10.33 5.78
CA GLN A 78 10.15 11.76 5.91
C GLN A 78 10.72 12.42 4.66
N HIS A 79 9.86 13.07 3.87
CA HIS A 79 10.30 13.86 2.73
C HIS A 79 10.97 15.15 3.22
N GLY A 80 12.14 15.47 2.65
CA GLY A 80 12.90 16.70 2.88
C GLY A 80 12.62 17.73 1.80
N GLU A 81 13.69 18.28 1.25
CA GLU A 81 13.62 19.28 0.18
C GLU A 81 13.20 18.64 -1.16
N GLY A 82 12.61 19.48 -2.01
CA GLY A 82 12.15 19.10 -3.34
C GLY A 82 10.79 18.37 -3.32
N SER A 83 10.23 18.16 -4.51
CA SER A 83 8.96 17.46 -4.69
C SER A 83 9.03 16.57 -5.93
N LEU A 84 8.20 15.54 -5.96
CA LEU A 84 8.01 14.77 -7.19
C LEU A 84 7.36 15.66 -8.25
N PRO A 85 7.84 15.63 -9.50
CA PRO A 85 7.20 16.35 -10.58
C PRO A 85 5.75 15.87 -10.73
N LYS A 86 4.82 16.82 -10.84
CA LYS A 86 3.43 16.50 -11.13
C LYS A 86 3.30 16.18 -12.61
N HIS A 87 2.58 15.12 -12.93
CA HIS A 87 2.23 14.82 -14.31
C HIS A 87 1.43 16.00 -14.92
N ARG A 88 1.88 16.51 -16.06
CA ARG A 88 1.32 17.74 -16.64
C ARG A 88 0.02 17.51 -17.40
N ASP A 89 -0.16 16.31 -17.95
CA ASP A 89 -1.29 15.99 -18.85
C ASP A 89 -2.30 15.13 -18.11
N ALA A 90 -3.23 15.80 -17.41
CA ALA A 90 -4.36 15.13 -16.81
C ALA A 90 -5.40 14.78 -17.89
N PHE A 91 -5.76 13.51 -18.03
CA PHE A 91 -6.81 13.03 -18.91
C PHE A 91 -7.79 12.13 -18.12
N ASP A 92 -9.01 12.00 -18.61
CA ASP A 92 -10.08 11.32 -17.85
C ASP A 92 -9.82 9.84 -17.60
N ALA A 93 -9.04 9.18 -18.47
CA ALA A 93 -8.61 7.78 -18.32
C ALA A 93 -7.40 7.58 -17.38
N GLN A 94 -7.09 8.54 -16.53
CA GLN A 94 -5.94 8.53 -15.65
C GLN A 94 -6.26 7.92 -14.28
N VAL A 95 -5.27 7.19 -13.72
CA VAL A 95 -5.23 6.86 -12.29
C VAL A 95 -4.97 8.14 -11.49
N THR A 96 -5.77 8.40 -10.48
CA THR A 96 -5.69 9.63 -9.68
C THR A 96 -5.01 9.42 -8.33
N ARG A 97 -5.20 8.27 -7.70
CA ARG A 97 -4.61 7.93 -6.40
C ARG A 97 -4.76 6.45 -6.07
N LEU A 98 -3.99 6.00 -5.09
CA LEU A 98 -4.19 4.70 -4.44
C LEU A 98 -5.42 4.78 -3.53
N ASP A 99 -6.39 3.87 -3.71
CA ASP A 99 -7.57 3.77 -2.85
C ASP A 99 -7.27 2.93 -1.61
N HIS A 100 -6.80 1.71 -1.84
CA HIS A 100 -6.40 0.81 -0.75
C HIS A 100 -5.29 -0.16 -1.14
N VAL A 101 -4.58 -0.62 -0.12
CA VAL A 101 -3.67 -1.76 -0.15
C VAL A 101 -4.31 -2.87 0.67
N VAL A 102 -4.25 -4.11 0.18
CA VAL A 102 -4.82 -5.26 0.88
C VAL A 102 -3.73 -6.08 1.56
N ILE A 103 -3.95 -6.41 2.82
CA ILE A 103 -3.12 -7.29 3.63
C ILE A 103 -3.97 -8.50 4.04
N ASN A 104 -3.46 -9.71 3.82
CA ASN A 104 -4.02 -10.91 4.42
C ASN A 104 -3.34 -11.17 5.76
N THR A 105 -4.10 -11.63 6.74
CA THR A 105 -3.60 -12.04 8.07
C THR A 105 -4.42 -13.22 8.61
N ASN A 106 -3.85 -13.97 9.51
CA ASN A 106 -4.57 -14.92 10.36
C ASN A 106 -4.60 -14.50 11.84
N ASP A 107 -4.05 -13.30 12.15
CA ASP A 107 -4.06 -12.71 13.48
C ASP A 107 -4.51 -11.25 13.42
N PRO A 108 -5.82 -11.00 13.36
CA PRO A 108 -6.38 -9.65 13.27
C PRO A 108 -6.07 -8.79 14.50
N GLU A 109 -5.97 -9.38 15.69
CA GLU A 109 -5.66 -8.62 16.92
C GLU A 109 -4.23 -8.10 16.90
N GLY A 110 -3.27 -8.90 16.41
CA GLY A 110 -1.89 -8.46 16.23
C GLY A 110 -1.78 -7.32 15.20
N ILE A 111 -2.54 -7.38 14.13
CA ILE A 111 -2.63 -6.27 13.14
C ILE A 111 -3.23 -5.02 13.78
N ILE A 112 -4.29 -5.15 14.57
CA ILE A 112 -4.91 -4.00 15.28
C ILE A 112 -3.89 -3.37 16.23
N SER A 113 -3.19 -4.19 17.02
CA SER A 113 -2.15 -3.70 17.93
C SER A 113 -1.04 -2.95 17.18
N LEU A 114 -0.57 -3.47 16.07
CA LEU A 114 0.48 -2.82 15.28
C LEU A 114 0.01 -1.49 14.69
N TYR A 115 -1.05 -1.52 13.88
CA TYR A 115 -1.44 -0.34 13.11
C TYR A 115 -2.14 0.72 13.97
N ARG A 116 -3.00 0.33 14.91
CA ARG A 116 -3.71 1.26 15.78
C ARG A 116 -2.85 1.74 16.94
N ASP A 117 -2.26 0.79 17.71
CA ASP A 117 -1.67 1.12 19.01
C ASP A 117 -0.22 1.59 18.88
N VAL A 118 0.58 0.96 17.98
CA VAL A 118 1.98 1.35 17.76
C VAL A 118 2.08 2.51 16.75
N TYR A 119 1.45 2.38 15.58
CA TYR A 119 1.56 3.40 14.52
C TYR A 119 0.57 4.55 14.72
N GLY A 120 -0.48 4.40 15.52
CA GLY A 120 -1.50 5.42 15.75
C GLY A 120 -2.44 5.61 14.55
N ILE A 121 -2.56 4.62 13.67
CA ILE A 121 -3.44 4.69 12.51
C ILE A 121 -4.87 4.31 12.91
N ARG A 122 -5.82 5.16 12.57
CA ARG A 122 -7.22 4.97 12.95
C ARG A 122 -7.83 3.71 12.31
N LEU A 123 -8.27 2.76 13.14
CA LEU A 123 -9.18 1.69 12.74
C LEU A 123 -10.56 2.31 12.48
N ALA A 124 -10.93 2.44 11.21
CA ALA A 124 -12.16 3.10 10.80
C ALA A 124 -13.35 2.16 10.81
N LEU A 125 -13.12 0.86 10.55
CA LEU A 125 -14.16 -0.15 10.54
C LEU A 125 -13.54 -1.51 10.86
N ASP A 126 -14.26 -2.29 11.67
CA ASP A 126 -13.99 -3.67 12.01
C ASP A 126 -15.31 -4.42 11.91
N GLN A 127 -15.39 -5.36 10.97
CA GLN A 127 -16.63 -6.10 10.73
C GLN A 127 -16.35 -7.51 10.22
N THR A 128 -17.20 -8.44 10.61
CA THR A 128 -17.21 -9.79 10.02
C THR A 128 -18.22 -9.83 8.88
N VAL A 129 -17.75 -10.26 7.71
CA VAL A 129 -18.58 -10.41 6.52
C VAL A 129 -18.37 -11.83 5.99
N GLU A 130 -19.22 -12.76 6.45
CA GLU A 130 -19.14 -14.18 6.08
C GLU A 130 -19.09 -14.40 4.57
N LYS A 131 -19.88 -13.63 3.80
CA LYS A 131 -19.92 -13.67 2.34
C LYS A 131 -18.57 -13.34 1.68
N TRP A 132 -17.67 -12.63 2.39
CA TRP A 132 -16.35 -12.20 1.88
C TRP A 132 -15.20 -13.00 2.48
N GLY A 133 -15.51 -13.97 3.31
CA GLY A 133 -14.54 -14.95 3.82
C GLY A 133 -13.92 -14.60 5.16
N GLY A 134 -14.54 -13.72 5.97
CA GLY A 134 -14.10 -13.52 7.32
C GLY A 134 -14.20 -12.08 7.85
N ARG A 135 -13.40 -11.79 8.86
CA ARG A 135 -13.31 -10.47 9.48
C ARG A 135 -12.46 -9.53 8.63
N MET A 136 -12.95 -8.32 8.44
CA MET A 136 -12.30 -7.28 7.65
C MET A 136 -12.04 -6.06 8.52
N LEU A 137 -10.80 -5.57 8.46
CA LEU A 137 -10.37 -4.37 9.17
C LEU A 137 -9.99 -3.29 8.14
N PHE A 138 -10.36 -2.05 8.43
CA PHE A 138 -10.07 -0.91 7.56
C PHE A 138 -9.36 0.18 8.36
N PHE A 139 -8.07 0.37 8.10
CA PHE A 139 -7.27 1.43 8.71
C PHE A 139 -7.17 2.60 7.76
N ARG A 140 -7.51 3.81 8.25
CA ARG A 140 -7.55 5.00 7.41
C ARG A 140 -6.28 5.82 7.53
N ILE A 141 -5.58 5.97 6.42
CA ILE A 141 -4.39 6.82 6.27
C ILE A 141 -4.71 7.90 5.24
N ASN A 142 -5.09 9.10 5.70
CA ASN A 142 -5.50 10.21 4.84
C ASN A 142 -6.56 9.77 3.80
N HIS A 143 -6.19 9.73 2.53
CA HIS A 143 -7.06 9.35 1.41
C HIS A 143 -6.93 7.87 1.00
N THR A 144 -6.06 7.12 1.66
CA THR A 144 -5.80 5.69 1.38
C THR A 144 -6.26 4.83 2.56
N THR A 145 -6.64 3.61 2.29
CA THR A 145 -7.03 2.63 3.31
C THR A 145 -6.06 1.45 3.27
N LEU A 146 -5.65 0.94 4.42
CA LEU A 146 -5.16 -0.42 4.54
C LEU A 146 -6.39 -1.30 4.82
N GLU A 147 -6.72 -2.15 3.88
CA GLU A 147 -7.78 -3.15 4.00
C GLU A 147 -7.14 -4.46 4.43
N VAL A 148 -7.57 -5.01 5.56
CA VAL A 148 -7.04 -6.26 6.08
C VAL A 148 -8.12 -7.32 5.99
N ILE A 149 -7.79 -8.44 5.37
CA ILE A 149 -8.65 -9.62 5.29
C ILE A 149 -8.10 -10.66 6.26
N ALA A 150 -8.83 -10.89 7.35
CA ALA A 150 -8.47 -11.89 8.33
C ALA A 150 -9.14 -13.23 7.99
N LYS A 151 -8.32 -14.23 7.74
CA LYS A 151 -8.77 -15.61 7.53
C LYS A 151 -8.34 -16.44 8.73
N GLU A 152 -9.30 -17.08 9.37
CA GLU A 152 -8.98 -18.04 10.40
C GLU A 152 -8.33 -19.27 9.76
N ASN A 153 -7.09 -19.53 10.11
CA ASN A 153 -6.41 -20.78 9.85
C ASN A 153 -5.57 -21.14 11.10
N ASN A 154 -5.22 -22.42 11.22
CA ASN A 154 -4.44 -22.94 12.36
C ASN A 154 -2.92 -22.89 12.11
N GLU A 155 -2.46 -22.12 11.13
CA GLU A 155 -1.05 -21.96 10.80
C GLU A 155 -0.40 -20.88 11.64
N GLU A 156 0.93 -20.85 11.69
CA GLU A 156 1.67 -19.76 12.33
C GLU A 156 1.25 -18.40 11.77
N SER A 157 1.23 -17.38 12.61
CA SER A 157 0.83 -16.02 12.25
C SER A 157 1.68 -15.50 11.10
N GLN A 158 1.09 -15.39 9.93
CA GLN A 158 1.75 -14.89 8.73
C GLN A 158 0.91 -13.82 8.05
N ASP A 159 1.49 -12.63 7.94
CA ASP A 159 0.89 -11.55 7.18
C ASP A 159 1.48 -11.50 5.77
N SER A 160 0.68 -11.09 4.80
CA SER A 160 1.15 -10.91 3.42
C SER A 160 0.42 -9.77 2.73
N PHE A 161 1.13 -9.03 1.88
CA PHE A 161 0.48 -8.13 0.95
C PHE A 161 -0.23 -8.94 -0.14
N TRP A 162 -1.42 -8.49 -0.53
CA TRP A 162 -2.18 -9.21 -1.54
C TRP A 162 -2.42 -8.41 -2.80
N GLY A 163 -2.95 -7.17 -2.71
CA GLY A 163 -3.32 -6.43 -3.90
C GLY A 163 -3.47 -4.93 -3.67
N LEU A 164 -3.74 -4.23 -4.76
CA LEU A 164 -3.89 -2.78 -4.81
C LEU A 164 -5.21 -2.40 -5.48
N ALA A 165 -5.81 -1.30 -5.03
CA ALA A 165 -6.90 -0.65 -5.72
C ALA A 165 -6.55 0.80 -6.06
N TRP A 166 -6.82 1.20 -7.30
CA TRP A 166 -6.49 2.50 -7.83
C TRP A 166 -7.75 3.26 -8.21
N VAL A 167 -7.87 4.48 -7.72
CA VAL A 167 -8.99 5.36 -8.11
C VAL A 167 -8.74 5.92 -9.51
N VAL A 168 -9.75 5.82 -10.33
CA VAL A 168 -9.81 6.46 -11.64
C VAL A 168 -10.99 7.42 -11.70
N LYS A 169 -10.88 8.47 -12.51
CA LYS A 169 -11.93 9.48 -12.68
C LYS A 169 -13.08 8.96 -13.52
N ASP A 170 -12.76 8.27 -14.62
CA ASP A 170 -13.72 7.62 -15.52
C ASP A 170 -13.25 6.19 -15.81
N ILE A 171 -13.94 5.22 -15.21
CA ILE A 171 -13.55 3.82 -15.33
C ILE A 171 -13.82 3.25 -16.73
N LYS A 172 -14.84 3.76 -17.43
CA LYS A 172 -15.14 3.28 -18.78
C LYS A 172 -14.09 3.76 -19.77
N ALA A 173 -13.69 5.04 -19.68
CA ALA A 173 -12.59 5.58 -20.48
C ALA A 173 -11.26 4.88 -20.16
N THR A 174 -10.99 4.63 -18.88
CA THR A 174 -9.79 3.90 -18.43
C THR A 174 -9.78 2.47 -18.96
N HIS A 175 -10.90 1.74 -18.83
CA HIS A 175 -11.06 0.39 -19.36
C HIS A 175 -10.79 0.35 -20.88
N SER A 176 -11.46 1.22 -21.64
CA SER A 176 -11.30 1.28 -23.11
C SER A 176 -9.85 1.55 -23.51
N ARG A 177 -9.17 2.48 -22.83
CA ARG A 177 -7.75 2.77 -23.09
C ARG A 177 -6.86 1.55 -22.80
N LEU A 178 -6.99 0.92 -21.62
CA LEU A 178 -6.17 -0.23 -21.26
C LEU A 178 -6.35 -1.41 -22.21
N VAL A 179 -7.60 -1.69 -22.61
CA VAL A 179 -7.89 -2.74 -23.62
C VAL A 179 -7.28 -2.38 -24.97
N SER A 180 -7.35 -1.11 -25.40
CA SER A 180 -6.73 -0.67 -26.67
C SER A 180 -5.19 -0.77 -26.66
N GLU A 181 -4.58 -0.68 -25.48
CA GLU A 181 -3.14 -0.88 -25.26
C GLU A 181 -2.76 -2.37 -25.10
N GLY A 182 -3.71 -3.27 -25.25
CA GLY A 182 -3.50 -4.72 -25.21
C GLY A 182 -3.46 -5.35 -23.82
N LEU A 183 -3.96 -4.66 -22.79
CA LEU A 183 -4.07 -5.23 -21.46
C LEU A 183 -5.39 -6.00 -21.29
N ASP A 184 -5.34 -7.09 -20.52
CA ASP A 184 -6.52 -7.83 -20.11
C ASP A 184 -7.17 -7.15 -18.90
N VAL A 185 -8.41 -6.72 -19.08
CA VAL A 185 -9.22 -6.03 -18.06
C VAL A 185 -10.61 -6.64 -18.04
N THR A 186 -11.12 -6.97 -16.87
CA THR A 186 -12.50 -7.48 -16.73
C THR A 186 -13.52 -6.39 -17.07
N ASP A 187 -14.72 -6.79 -17.45
CA ASP A 187 -15.82 -5.85 -17.66
C ASP A 187 -16.05 -4.95 -16.44
N VAL A 188 -16.42 -3.70 -16.73
CA VAL A 188 -16.81 -2.74 -15.68
C VAL A 188 -18.13 -3.18 -15.06
N LYS A 189 -18.15 -3.28 -13.73
CA LYS A 189 -19.35 -3.67 -12.96
C LYS A 189 -19.49 -2.86 -11.68
N GLU A 190 -20.64 -2.96 -11.04
CA GLU A 190 -20.85 -2.39 -9.71
C GLU A 190 -19.90 -3.01 -8.69
N GLY A 191 -19.29 -2.16 -7.88
CA GLY A 191 -18.42 -2.58 -6.78
C GLY A 191 -19.20 -3.11 -5.57
N ARG A 192 -18.49 -3.77 -4.67
CA ARG A 192 -19.07 -4.22 -3.38
C ARG A 192 -19.47 -3.03 -2.48
N LYS A 193 -18.73 -1.93 -2.57
CA LYS A 193 -19.06 -0.68 -1.90
C LYS A 193 -20.15 0.04 -2.69
N PRO A 194 -21.25 0.50 -2.05
CA PRO A 194 -22.27 1.28 -2.75
C PRO A 194 -21.69 2.49 -3.48
N ASN A 195 -22.29 2.86 -4.59
CA ASN A 195 -21.87 3.98 -5.42
C ASN A 195 -20.43 3.87 -5.94
N THR A 196 -20.02 2.66 -6.32
CA THR A 196 -18.72 2.43 -6.98
C THR A 196 -18.87 1.57 -8.21
N LEU A 197 -18.03 1.84 -9.20
CA LEU A 197 -17.77 0.95 -10.33
C LEU A 197 -16.37 0.39 -10.23
N VAL A 198 -16.19 -0.87 -10.63
CA VAL A 198 -14.90 -1.55 -10.55
C VAL A 198 -14.59 -2.35 -11.82
N ALA A 199 -13.29 -2.51 -12.09
CA ALA A 199 -12.75 -3.44 -13.08
C ALA A 199 -11.41 -3.97 -12.57
N THR A 200 -11.07 -5.21 -12.91
CA THR A 200 -9.79 -5.80 -12.50
C THR A 200 -8.85 -5.88 -13.69
N VAL A 201 -7.64 -5.37 -13.56
CA VAL A 201 -6.55 -5.58 -14.52
C VAL A 201 -5.90 -6.91 -14.21
N THR A 202 -5.83 -7.81 -15.19
CA THR A 202 -5.40 -9.20 -15.01
C THR A 202 -4.09 -9.54 -15.74
N SER A 203 -3.52 -8.59 -16.48
CA SER A 203 -2.23 -8.72 -17.15
C SER A 203 -1.32 -7.52 -16.84
N HIS A 204 0.00 -7.70 -16.99
CA HIS A 204 1.01 -6.64 -16.84
C HIS A 204 1.00 -5.93 -15.46
N THR A 205 0.63 -6.66 -14.40
CA THR A 205 0.51 -6.13 -13.03
C THR A 205 1.61 -6.60 -12.09
N CYS A 206 2.69 -7.18 -12.61
CA CYS A 206 3.77 -7.78 -11.80
C CYS A 206 3.22 -8.76 -10.74
N ASN A 207 2.28 -9.62 -11.13
CA ASN A 207 1.57 -10.58 -10.27
C ASN A 207 0.78 -9.96 -9.11
N ILE A 208 0.54 -8.64 -9.13
CA ILE A 208 -0.23 -7.96 -8.08
C ILE A 208 -1.71 -7.87 -8.52
N PRO A 209 -2.66 -8.47 -7.78
CA PRO A 209 -4.08 -8.24 -8.00
C PRO A 209 -4.39 -6.74 -8.01
N THR A 210 -4.85 -6.24 -9.14
CA THR A 210 -4.98 -4.81 -9.38
C THR A 210 -6.42 -4.44 -9.72
N LEU A 211 -7.07 -3.70 -8.83
CA LEU A 211 -8.43 -3.21 -8.99
C LEU A 211 -8.42 -1.74 -9.41
N LEU A 212 -9.22 -1.42 -10.41
CA LEU A 212 -9.63 -0.05 -10.71
C LEU A 212 -10.96 0.25 -10.04
N ILE A 213 -11.10 1.43 -9.45
CA ILE A 213 -12.31 1.85 -8.76
C ILE A 213 -12.66 3.30 -9.11
N GLN A 214 -13.92 3.53 -9.47
CA GLN A 214 -14.51 4.85 -9.58
C GLN A 214 -15.56 5.01 -8.49
N HIS A 215 -15.48 6.09 -7.72
CA HIS A 215 -16.51 6.52 -6.78
C HIS A 215 -17.50 7.42 -7.51
N LEU A 216 -18.81 7.10 -7.47
CA LEU A 216 -19.90 7.84 -8.12
C LEU A 216 -20.42 8.97 -7.23
#